data_7fd47fee095d443529a2c73ac1966570
#
_entry.id   7fd47fee095d443529a2c73ac1966570
#
_cell.length_a   1.000
_cell.length_b   1.000
_cell.length_c   1.000
_cell.angle_alpha   90.00
_cell.angle_beta   90.00
_cell.angle_gamma   90.00
#
_symmetry.space_group_name_H-M   'P 1'
#
loop_
_entity.id
_entity.type
_entity.pdbx_description
1 polymer ?
#
loop_
_entity_poly.entity_id
_entity_poly.type
_entity_poly.pdbx_seq_one_letter_code
_entity_poly.pdbx_strand_id
1 'polypeptide(L)'
;MTRLAGGLRRRLLPGAPWVTQLLNYDRIAATRQRALPVNVLPDDDGELVFLRLMDPRPDGRVIFTPAMLRYRSGGDPPLELLAARNADMRGWRLAELEPLLRAAGFDRIEPLGGVDGAPFDAKTSADLILVVQ
;
A
#
# COMPACT_ATOMS: atom_id res chain seq x y z
N MET A 1 -8.73 -12.54 -0.14
CA MET A 1 -8.91 -11.75 -1.37
C MET A 1 -10.08 -12.27 -2.23
N THR A 2 -10.17 -13.56 -2.58
CA THR A 2 -11.24 -14.11 -3.43
C THR A 2 -12.66 -13.84 -2.91
N ARG A 3 -12.92 -14.00 -1.62
CA ARG A 3 -14.23 -13.67 -1.02
C ARG A 3 -14.58 -12.18 -1.14
N LEU A 4 -13.59 -11.31 -0.97
CA LEU A 4 -13.78 -9.86 -1.11
C LEU A 4 -14.12 -9.50 -2.56
N ALA A 5 -13.31 -9.95 -3.51
CA ALA A 5 -13.52 -9.70 -4.94
C ALA A 5 -14.89 -10.20 -5.43
N GLY A 6 -15.27 -11.44 -5.08
CA GLY A 6 -16.58 -11.98 -5.42
C GLY A 6 -17.74 -11.27 -4.72
N GLY A 7 -17.55 -10.79 -3.48
CA GLY A 7 -18.52 -9.99 -2.76
C GLY A 7 -18.74 -8.61 -3.40
N LEU A 8 -17.67 -7.96 -3.81
CA LEU A 8 -17.73 -6.68 -4.52
C LEU A 8 -18.36 -6.82 -5.90
N ARG A 9 -17.95 -7.84 -6.69
CA ARG A 9 -18.53 -8.08 -8.03
C ARG A 9 -20.04 -8.19 -8.01
N ARG A 10 -20.61 -8.86 -7.00
CA ARG A 10 -22.07 -9.00 -6.85
C ARG A 10 -22.81 -7.71 -6.46
N ARG A 11 -22.09 -6.71 -5.93
CA ARG A 11 -22.67 -5.44 -5.48
C ARG A 11 -22.44 -4.30 -6.46
N LEU A 12 -21.54 -4.48 -7.42
CA LEU A 12 -21.32 -3.51 -8.47
C LEU A 12 -22.44 -3.57 -9.51
N LEU A 13 -22.87 -2.43 -9.98
CA LEU A 13 -23.76 -2.34 -11.14
C LEU A 13 -23.06 -2.95 -12.37
N PRO A 14 -23.80 -3.52 -13.33
CA PRO A 14 -23.22 -4.01 -14.59
C PRO A 14 -22.38 -2.92 -15.25
N GLY A 15 -21.14 -3.26 -15.59
CA GLY A 15 -20.18 -2.33 -16.21
C GLY A 15 -19.54 -1.29 -15.30
N ALA A 16 -19.92 -1.23 -14.01
CA ALA A 16 -19.27 -0.32 -13.08
C ALA A 16 -17.83 -0.77 -12.77
N PRO A 17 -16.84 0.13 -12.83
CA PRO A 17 -15.47 -0.19 -12.47
C PRO A 17 -15.30 -0.27 -10.95
N TRP A 18 -14.39 -1.15 -10.52
CA TRP A 18 -13.80 -1.09 -9.18
C TRP A 18 -12.34 -0.68 -9.31
N VAL A 19 -11.96 0.37 -8.59
CA VAL A 19 -10.58 0.86 -8.53
C VAL A 19 -10.00 0.52 -7.17
N THR A 20 -8.80 -0.05 -7.16
CA THR A 20 -8.05 -0.28 -5.93
C THR A 20 -6.59 0.11 -6.12
N GLN A 21 -5.99 0.69 -5.08
CA GLN A 21 -4.58 1.06 -5.05
C GLN A 21 -3.87 0.24 -3.98
N LEU A 22 -2.73 -0.30 -4.35
CA LEU A 22 -1.84 -1.08 -3.50
C LEU A 22 -0.41 -0.56 -3.69
N LEU A 23 0.45 -0.78 -2.72
CA LEU A 23 1.89 -0.62 -2.92
C LEU A 23 2.39 -1.67 -3.92
N ASN A 24 3.37 -1.30 -4.75
CA ASN A 24 4.02 -2.26 -5.64
C ASN A 24 4.96 -3.18 -4.85
N TYR A 25 4.45 -4.32 -4.41
CA TYR A 25 5.20 -5.30 -3.63
C TYR A 25 6.27 -6.05 -4.43
N ASP A 26 6.21 -6.08 -5.76
CA ASP A 26 7.29 -6.59 -6.60
C ASP A 26 8.53 -5.70 -6.46
N ARG A 27 8.37 -4.38 -6.56
CA ARG A 27 9.45 -3.42 -6.37
C ARG A 27 9.97 -3.43 -4.92
N ILE A 28 9.07 -3.41 -3.93
CA ILE A 28 9.44 -3.44 -2.51
C ILE A 28 10.31 -4.67 -2.20
N ALA A 29 9.94 -5.84 -2.71
CA ALA A 29 10.71 -7.06 -2.51
C ALA A 29 12.06 -7.02 -3.24
N ALA A 30 12.08 -6.59 -4.51
CA ALA A 30 13.30 -6.51 -5.32
C ALA A 30 14.32 -5.52 -4.76
N THR A 31 13.87 -4.38 -4.26
CA THR A 31 14.73 -3.33 -3.69
C THR A 31 15.01 -3.50 -2.21
N ARG A 32 14.39 -4.50 -1.57
CA ARG A 32 14.41 -4.70 -0.11
C ARG A 32 14.04 -3.43 0.66
N GLN A 33 13.05 -2.71 0.14
CA GLN A 33 12.61 -1.45 0.74
C GLN A 33 12.06 -1.68 2.15
N ARG A 34 12.61 -0.96 3.13
CA ARG A 34 12.29 -1.11 4.56
C ARG A 34 11.45 0.03 5.11
N ALA A 35 11.30 1.12 4.37
CA ALA A 35 10.50 2.25 4.80
C ALA A 35 9.83 2.94 3.61
N LEU A 36 8.67 3.53 3.85
CA LEU A 36 8.07 4.51 2.95
C LEU A 36 8.64 5.90 3.26
N PRO A 37 8.52 6.87 2.33
CA PRO A 37 8.95 8.25 2.57
C PRO A 37 8.37 8.80 3.87
N VAL A 38 9.19 9.50 4.63
CA VAL A 38 8.78 10.16 5.86
C VAL A 38 7.87 11.33 5.52
N ASN A 39 6.77 11.46 6.26
CA ASN A 39 5.90 12.64 6.19
C ASN A 39 6.09 13.46 7.45
N VAL A 40 6.21 14.77 7.28
CA VAL A 40 6.31 15.74 8.37
C VAL A 40 5.18 16.74 8.21
N LEU A 41 4.42 16.96 9.28
CA LEU A 41 3.29 17.88 9.31
C LEU A 41 3.42 18.83 10.49
N PRO A 42 3.06 20.13 10.36
CA PRO A 42 3.01 21.04 11.48
C PRO A 42 2.05 20.56 12.58
N ASP A 43 2.39 20.82 13.81
CA ASP A 43 1.57 20.60 15.00
C ASP A 43 1.70 21.78 15.96
N ASP A 44 0.76 21.98 16.85
CA ASP A 44 0.76 23.11 17.80
C ASP A 44 2.00 23.14 18.71
N ASP A 45 2.60 21.97 18.96
CA ASP A 45 3.73 21.77 19.88
C ASP A 45 4.97 21.19 19.13
N GLY A 46 5.19 21.63 17.88
CA GLY A 46 6.30 21.21 17.03
C GLY A 46 5.88 20.66 15.68
N GLU A 47 6.36 19.47 15.34
CA GLU A 47 6.03 18.78 14.09
C GLU A 47 5.70 17.31 14.36
N LEU A 48 4.69 16.77 13.68
CA LEU A 48 4.40 15.34 13.68
C LEU A 48 5.17 14.66 12.54
N VAL A 49 5.93 13.65 12.91
CA VAL A 49 6.74 12.84 11.98
C VAL A 49 6.10 11.47 11.87
N PHE A 50 5.72 11.06 10.65
CA PHE A 50 5.14 9.76 10.38
C PHE A 50 6.19 8.86 9.73
N LEU A 51 6.57 7.81 10.44
CA LEU A 51 7.38 6.70 9.94
C LEU A 51 6.48 5.54 9.55
N ARG A 52 6.82 4.88 8.46
CA ARG A 52 6.11 3.68 7.99
C ARG A 52 7.15 2.65 7.61
N LEU A 53 7.50 1.81 8.60
CA LEU A 53 8.49 0.75 8.43
C LEU A 53 7.84 -0.51 7.89
N MET A 54 8.58 -1.26 7.10
CA MET A 54 8.14 -2.52 6.51
C MET A 54 9.21 -3.59 6.72
N ASP A 55 8.77 -4.80 7.05
CA ASP A 55 9.62 -5.97 7.14
C ASP A 55 9.02 -7.07 6.24
N PRO A 56 9.40 -7.09 4.93
CA PRO A 56 8.94 -8.13 4.01
C PRO A 56 9.45 -9.51 4.43
N ARG A 57 8.56 -10.50 4.40
CA ARG A 57 8.84 -11.90 4.73
C ARG A 57 8.88 -12.77 3.47
N PRO A 58 9.63 -13.88 3.49
CA PRO A 58 9.73 -14.79 2.33
C PRO A 58 8.39 -15.39 1.89
N ASP A 59 7.43 -15.51 2.81
CA ASP A 59 6.09 -16.05 2.55
C ASP A 59 5.11 -15.04 1.92
N GLY A 60 5.59 -13.84 1.55
CA GLY A 60 4.80 -12.76 0.98
C GLY A 60 4.02 -11.93 2.01
N ARG A 61 4.24 -12.17 3.30
CA ARG A 61 3.73 -11.32 4.38
C ARG A 61 4.64 -10.13 4.59
N VAL A 62 4.11 -9.08 5.18
CA VAL A 62 4.85 -7.86 5.51
C VAL A 62 4.43 -7.42 6.90
N ILE A 63 5.38 -7.32 7.81
CA ILE A 63 5.12 -6.63 9.07
C ILE A 63 5.23 -5.14 8.79
N PHE A 64 4.11 -4.46 8.88
CA PHE A 64 4.01 -3.02 8.70
C PHE A 64 3.94 -2.33 10.05
N THR A 65 4.86 -1.40 10.30
CA THR A 65 4.97 -0.68 11.57
C THR A 65 4.84 0.81 11.33
N PRO A 66 3.63 1.37 11.33
CA PRO A 66 3.44 2.81 11.40
C PRO A 66 3.82 3.31 12.78
N ALA A 67 4.55 4.43 12.81
CA ALA A 67 4.90 5.14 14.02
C ALA A 67 4.68 6.64 13.84
N MET A 68 4.25 7.30 14.89
CA MET A 68 4.08 8.74 14.96
C MET A 68 4.97 9.28 16.05
N LEU A 69 5.80 10.25 15.70
CA LEU A 69 6.67 10.94 16.62
C LEU A 69 6.35 12.43 16.62
N ARG A 70 6.62 13.09 17.72
CA ARG A 70 6.68 14.55 17.80
C ARG A 70 8.14 14.99 17.73
N TYR A 71 8.43 15.94 16.86
CA TYR A 71 9.73 16.56 16.73
C TYR A 71 9.66 18.01 17.24
N ARG A 72 10.59 18.37 18.12
CA ARG A 72 10.80 19.73 18.60
C ARG A 72 12.24 20.12 18.36
N SER A 73 12.46 21.09 17.47
CA SER A 73 13.80 21.60 17.22
C SER A 73 14.36 22.23 18.51
N GLY A 74 15.55 21.76 18.93
CA GLY A 74 16.15 22.21 20.19
C GLY A 74 15.49 21.66 21.47
N GLY A 75 14.56 20.74 21.35
CA GLY A 75 13.97 20.04 22.51
C GLY A 75 14.93 19.01 23.13
N ASP A 76 14.65 18.61 24.37
CA ASP A 76 15.38 17.55 25.06
C ASP A 76 14.38 16.58 25.74
N PRO A 77 14.15 15.39 25.16
CA PRO A 77 14.65 14.91 23.87
C PRO A 77 14.01 15.62 22.66
N PRO A 78 14.72 15.69 21.50
CA PRO A 78 14.18 16.35 20.31
C PRO A 78 13.08 15.54 19.60
N LEU A 79 13.04 14.22 19.84
CA LEU A 79 12.04 13.28 19.30
C LEU A 79 11.36 12.53 20.43
N GLU A 80 10.03 12.51 20.39
CA GLU A 80 9.18 11.78 21.31
C GLU A 80 8.30 10.81 20.52
N LEU A 81 8.33 9.52 20.88
CA LEU A 81 7.43 8.53 20.29
C LEU A 81 6.03 8.67 20.88
N LEU A 82 5.05 9.05 20.05
CA LEU A 82 3.66 9.18 20.47
C LEU A 82 2.87 7.89 20.32
N ALA A 83 3.09 7.17 19.22
CA ALA A 83 2.41 5.91 18.94
C ALA A 83 3.21 5.05 17.98
N ALA A 84 3.15 3.73 18.18
CA ALA A 84 3.61 2.74 17.21
C ALA A 84 2.80 1.44 17.38
N ARG A 85 2.61 0.71 16.27
CA ARG A 85 1.98 -0.61 16.31
C ARG A 85 2.45 -1.46 15.14
N ASN A 86 2.34 -2.78 15.27
CA ASN A 86 2.56 -3.70 14.17
C ASN A 86 1.23 -4.12 13.54
N ALA A 87 1.22 -4.22 12.23
CA ALA A 87 0.17 -4.85 11.45
C ALA A 87 0.80 -5.93 10.57
N ASP A 88 0.27 -7.14 10.65
CA ASP A 88 0.69 -8.24 9.79
C ASP A 88 -0.18 -8.24 8.54
N MET A 89 0.41 -7.91 7.40
CA MET A 89 -0.27 -7.72 6.14
C MET A 89 0.19 -8.70 5.08
N ARG A 90 -0.62 -8.91 4.05
CA ARG A 90 -0.24 -9.61 2.83
C ARG A 90 0.22 -8.60 1.77
N GLY A 91 1.44 -8.76 1.27
CA GLY A 91 1.94 -8.03 0.11
C GLY A 91 1.43 -8.69 -1.19
N TRP A 92 0.33 -8.19 -1.74
CA TRP A 92 -0.24 -8.73 -2.98
C TRP A 92 0.51 -8.23 -4.21
N ARG A 93 0.84 -9.15 -5.12
CA ARG A 93 1.45 -8.84 -6.42
C ARG A 93 0.42 -8.96 -7.54
N LEU A 94 0.66 -8.29 -8.67
CA LEU A 94 -0.24 -8.35 -9.82
C LEU A 94 -0.47 -9.80 -10.30
N ALA A 95 0.60 -10.58 -10.42
CA ALA A 95 0.52 -11.97 -10.84
C ALA A 95 -0.34 -12.88 -9.93
N GLU A 96 -0.49 -12.51 -8.65
CA GLU A 96 -1.36 -13.22 -7.71
C GLU A 96 -2.81 -12.71 -7.77
N LEU A 97 -2.98 -11.39 -8.00
CA LEU A 97 -4.30 -10.75 -8.01
C LEU A 97 -5.08 -11.03 -9.29
N GLU A 98 -4.43 -11.00 -10.44
CA GLU A 98 -5.09 -11.15 -11.74
C GLU A 98 -5.91 -12.45 -11.83
N PRO A 99 -5.38 -13.65 -11.55
CA PRO A 99 -6.18 -14.87 -11.61
C PRO A 99 -7.32 -14.87 -10.59
N LEU A 100 -7.16 -14.27 -9.42
CA LEU A 100 -8.21 -14.17 -8.40
C LEU A 100 -9.36 -13.25 -8.84
N LEU A 101 -9.03 -12.15 -9.51
CA LEU A 101 -10.01 -11.20 -10.05
C LEU A 101 -10.79 -11.83 -11.21
N ARG A 102 -10.10 -12.51 -12.14
CA ARG A 102 -10.76 -13.26 -13.22
C ARG A 102 -11.69 -14.34 -12.68
N ALA A 103 -11.25 -15.11 -11.70
CA ALA A 103 -12.08 -16.12 -11.03
C ALA A 103 -13.30 -15.52 -10.28
N ALA A 104 -13.23 -14.24 -9.91
CA ALA A 104 -14.35 -13.50 -9.31
C ALA A 104 -15.33 -12.92 -10.35
N GLY A 105 -15.05 -13.08 -11.66
CA GLY A 105 -15.91 -12.64 -12.76
C GLY A 105 -15.62 -11.23 -13.26
N PHE A 106 -14.40 -10.72 -13.07
CA PHE A 106 -13.95 -9.49 -13.72
C PHE A 106 -13.26 -9.84 -15.03
N ASP A 107 -13.81 -9.35 -16.15
CA ASP A 107 -13.32 -9.65 -17.49
C ASP A 107 -12.22 -8.67 -17.94
N ARG A 108 -12.31 -7.43 -17.50
CA ARG A 108 -11.32 -6.40 -17.77
C ARG A 108 -10.51 -6.11 -16.51
N ILE A 109 -9.19 -6.22 -16.61
CA ILE A 109 -8.23 -5.90 -15.57
C ILE A 109 -7.16 -5.02 -16.19
N GLU A 110 -7.10 -3.77 -15.75
CA GLU A 110 -6.16 -2.76 -16.24
C GLU A 110 -5.23 -2.33 -15.11
N PRO A 111 -3.95 -2.76 -15.11
CA PRO A 111 -2.97 -2.35 -14.12
C PRO A 111 -2.30 -1.03 -14.52
N LEU A 112 -2.33 -0.05 -13.61
CA LEU A 112 -1.71 1.25 -13.77
C LEU A 112 -0.65 1.46 -12.69
N GLY A 113 0.40 2.21 -13.01
CA GLY A 113 1.53 2.52 -12.13
C GLY A 113 1.37 3.82 -11.35
N GLY A 114 0.39 4.64 -11.70
CA GLY A 114 0.11 5.93 -11.08
C GLY A 114 -1.29 6.43 -11.38
N VAL A 115 -1.73 7.45 -10.65
CA VAL A 115 -3.05 8.10 -10.82
C VAL A 115 -3.13 8.92 -12.12
N ASP A 116 -2.01 9.17 -12.76
CA ASP A 116 -1.89 9.81 -14.08
C ASP A 116 -2.22 8.86 -15.24
N GLY A 117 -2.53 7.60 -14.95
CA GLY A 117 -2.83 6.58 -15.94
C GLY A 117 -1.61 5.93 -16.60
N ALA A 118 -0.40 6.17 -16.08
CA ALA A 118 0.81 5.51 -16.58
C ALA A 118 0.69 3.98 -16.47
N PRO A 119 1.17 3.20 -17.46
CA PRO A 119 1.18 1.74 -17.38
C PRO A 119 1.95 1.25 -16.15
N PHE A 120 1.48 0.16 -15.55
CA PHE A 120 2.19 -0.47 -14.42
C PHE A 120 3.49 -1.13 -14.89
N ASP A 121 4.57 -0.83 -14.20
CA ASP A 121 5.85 -1.53 -14.30
C ASP A 121 6.24 -2.08 -12.93
N ALA A 122 6.40 -3.39 -12.84
CA ALA A 122 6.69 -4.09 -11.58
C ALA A 122 8.04 -3.66 -10.93
N LYS A 123 8.97 -3.10 -11.71
CA LYS A 123 10.30 -2.69 -11.22
C LYS A 123 10.33 -1.22 -10.76
N THR A 124 9.57 -0.36 -11.42
CA THR A 124 9.71 1.10 -11.28
C THR A 124 8.49 1.79 -10.67
N SER A 125 7.27 1.32 -10.93
CA SER A 125 6.07 1.93 -10.36
C SER A 125 6.08 1.93 -8.84
N ALA A 126 5.67 3.02 -8.22
CA ALA A 126 5.54 3.12 -6.76
C ALA A 126 4.35 2.30 -6.26
N ASP A 127 3.26 2.36 -6.99
CA ASP A 127 1.99 1.74 -6.68
C ASP A 127 1.56 0.76 -7.77
N LEU A 128 0.63 -0.11 -7.42
CA LEU A 128 -0.18 -0.91 -8.32
C LEU A 128 -1.62 -0.44 -8.18
N ILE A 129 -2.14 0.24 -9.20
CA ILE A 129 -3.55 0.62 -9.27
C ILE A 129 -4.23 -0.35 -10.23
N LEU A 130 -5.31 -0.96 -9.79
CA LEU A 130 -6.11 -1.87 -10.60
C LEU A 130 -7.46 -1.22 -10.90
N VAL A 131 -7.78 -1.10 -12.17
CA VAL A 131 -9.12 -0.75 -12.65
C VAL A 131 -9.72 -2.03 -13.22
N VAL A 132 -10.79 -2.54 -12.60
CA VAL A 132 -11.39 -3.82 -12.99
C VAL A 132 -12.89 -3.67 -13.26
N GLN A 133 -13.38 -4.41 -14.25
CA GLN A 133 -14.81 -4.42 -14.68
C GLN A 133 -15.27 -5.86 -14.94
#